data_565b2a156fbc9be1624ae7dd9c4c8e06
#
_entry.id   565b2a156fbc9be1624ae7dd9c4c8e06
#
_cell.length_a   1.000
_cell.length_b   1.000
_cell.length_c   1.000
_cell.angle_alpha   90.00
_cell.angle_beta   90.00
_cell.angle_gamma   90.00
#
_symmetry.space_group_name_H-M   'P 1'
#
loop_
_entity.id
_entity.type
_entity.pdbx_description
1 polymer ?
#
loop_
_entity_poly.entity_id
_entity_poly.type
_entity_poly.pdbx_seq_one_letter_code
_entity_poly.pdbx_strand_id
1 'polypeptide(L)'
;MAKNLLNKYVWLVETIYKAGRITFEEINEKWLDNDMSEGVELSLRTFHKWRIAAEEVFGLIIECERKGGYHYYIANADEIKSGSLRSWLLNTISVSNLLIENQNMKERIILEDIPSGQEYLSQIIEVMKNNLVIRITYQSYWRENSNTFDVEPYGVKLFKQRWYLLVRNPYYNKLMVYAIDRILDIQPTEKRFKMPIDFKPSDFFDNYYGIIANTESKVQKVVLKLSAGQANYLRSLPLHWSQQETERQTEYSLFELHLCPEFDFQQELLAMGEDVEVMEPFWLRKEIAGKIKRMWNKYRE
;
A
#
# COMPACT_ATOMS: atom_id res chain seq x y z
N MET A 1 18.17 11.06 -20.33
CA MET A 1 18.33 12.27 -19.49
C MET A 1 17.29 12.38 -18.38
N ALA A 2 15.97 12.29 -18.62
CA ALA A 2 14.95 12.43 -17.56
C ALA A 2 15.00 11.35 -16.47
N LYS A 3 15.31 10.11 -16.82
CA LYS A 3 15.37 8.96 -15.89
C LYS A 3 16.47 9.12 -14.83
N ASN A 4 17.60 9.72 -15.19
CA ASN A 4 18.72 9.95 -14.27
C ASN A 4 18.45 11.11 -13.28
N LEU A 5 17.58 12.07 -13.63
CA LEU A 5 17.20 13.17 -12.75
C LEU A 5 16.27 12.72 -11.61
N LEU A 6 15.31 11.85 -11.90
CA LEU A 6 14.39 11.33 -10.88
C LEU A 6 15.16 10.56 -9.79
N ASN A 7 16.17 9.78 -10.18
CA ASN A 7 17.01 9.05 -9.24
C ASN A 7 17.74 10.00 -8.27
N LYS A 8 18.23 11.12 -8.79
CA LYS A 8 18.90 12.16 -7.99
C LYS A 8 17.95 12.82 -6.99
N TYR A 9 16.68 13.01 -7.37
CA TYR A 9 15.67 13.55 -6.46
C TYR A 9 15.31 12.57 -5.35
N VAL A 10 15.15 11.29 -5.67
CA VAL A 10 14.91 10.22 -4.67
C VAL A 10 16.07 10.14 -3.69
N TRP A 11 17.29 10.09 -4.21
CA TRP A 11 18.50 10.07 -3.39
C TRP A 11 18.57 11.27 -2.42
N LEU A 12 18.27 12.48 -2.92
CA LEU A 12 18.26 13.68 -2.09
C LEU A 12 17.23 13.61 -0.97
N VAL A 13 15.99 13.21 -1.29
CA VAL A 13 14.92 13.05 -0.31
C VAL A 13 15.28 12.01 0.74
N GLU A 14 15.79 10.84 0.33
CA GLU A 14 16.21 9.80 1.27
C GLU A 14 17.35 10.23 2.16
N THR A 15 18.32 10.97 1.62
CA THR A 15 19.47 11.48 2.36
C THR A 15 19.02 12.43 3.47
N ILE A 16 18.13 13.38 3.15
CA ILE A 16 17.59 14.33 4.13
C ILE A 16 16.70 13.60 5.15
N TYR A 17 15.85 12.68 4.68
CA TYR A 17 14.91 11.94 5.55
C TYR A 17 15.65 11.07 6.57
N LYS A 18 16.65 10.30 6.12
CA LYS A 18 17.46 9.42 7.01
C LYS A 18 18.27 10.20 8.03
N ALA A 19 18.77 11.38 7.66
CA ALA A 19 19.53 12.24 8.54
C ALA A 19 18.64 13.02 9.54
N GLY A 20 17.37 13.21 9.21
CA GLY A 20 16.45 14.07 9.93
C GLY A 20 16.77 15.56 9.76
N ARG A 21 18.01 15.97 10.04
CA ARG A 21 18.55 17.33 9.82
C ARG A 21 19.97 17.21 9.28
N ILE A 22 20.28 17.92 8.20
CA ILE A 22 21.56 17.79 7.49
C ILE A 22 21.95 19.10 6.83
N THR A 23 23.23 19.45 6.83
CA THR A 23 23.76 20.62 6.13
C THR A 23 23.98 20.32 4.66
N PHE A 24 24.19 21.38 3.86
CA PHE A 24 24.52 21.21 2.44
C PHE A 24 25.89 20.54 2.27
N GLU A 25 26.86 20.88 3.10
CA GLU A 25 28.19 20.29 3.11
C GLU A 25 28.15 18.78 3.31
N GLU A 26 27.40 18.32 4.31
CA GLU A 26 27.19 16.89 4.58
C GLU A 26 26.43 16.18 3.45
N ILE A 27 25.46 16.87 2.80
CA ILE A 27 24.79 16.35 1.60
C ILE A 27 25.79 16.18 0.47
N ASN A 28 26.69 17.15 0.25
CA ASN A 28 27.70 17.08 -0.80
C ASN A 28 28.74 15.98 -0.56
N GLU A 29 29.16 15.76 0.69
CA GLU A 29 30.02 14.62 1.05
C GLU A 29 29.34 13.29 0.70
N LYS A 30 28.07 13.08 1.12
CA LYS A 30 27.31 11.87 0.77
C LYS A 30 27.04 11.74 -0.73
N TRP A 31 26.96 12.86 -1.43
CA TRP A 31 26.83 12.87 -2.88
C TRP A 31 28.07 12.35 -3.57
N LEU A 32 29.26 12.79 -3.13
CA LEU A 32 30.55 12.33 -3.67
C LEU A 32 30.79 10.83 -3.44
N ASP A 33 30.28 10.28 -2.34
CA ASP A 33 30.31 8.84 -2.04
C ASP A 33 29.34 8.00 -2.89
N ASN A 34 28.44 8.65 -3.63
CA ASN A 34 27.44 7.98 -4.47
C ASN A 34 27.92 7.89 -5.92
N ASP A 35 27.78 6.71 -6.54
CA ASP A 35 28.21 6.45 -7.93
C ASP A 35 27.57 7.42 -8.95
N MET A 36 26.37 7.94 -8.67
CA MET A 36 25.70 8.92 -9.53
C MET A 36 26.44 10.27 -9.61
N SER A 37 27.37 10.54 -8.70
CA SER A 37 28.17 11.77 -8.70
C SER A 37 29.25 11.77 -9.79
N GLU A 38 29.70 10.57 -10.20
CA GLU A 38 30.87 10.40 -11.06
C GLU A 38 32.10 11.19 -10.52
N GLY A 39 32.17 11.37 -9.19
CA GLY A 39 33.20 12.13 -8.51
C GLY A 39 33.07 13.66 -8.64
N VAL A 40 31.94 14.18 -9.15
CA VAL A 40 31.70 15.62 -9.32
C VAL A 40 30.87 16.15 -8.14
N GLU A 41 31.36 17.22 -7.52
CA GLU A 41 30.69 17.91 -6.42
C GLU A 41 29.30 18.45 -6.82
N LEU A 42 28.36 18.41 -5.86
CA LEU A 42 27.07 19.02 -6.01
C LEU A 42 27.14 20.53 -5.78
N SER A 43 26.93 21.33 -6.82
CA SER A 43 26.87 22.78 -6.64
C SER A 43 25.60 23.18 -5.87
N LEU A 44 25.68 24.23 -5.04
CA LEU A 44 24.52 24.78 -4.30
C LEU A 44 23.34 25.14 -5.23
N ARG A 45 23.64 25.65 -6.43
CA ARG A 45 22.64 25.94 -7.46
C ARG A 45 21.91 24.68 -7.93
N THR A 46 22.65 23.61 -8.15
CA THR A 46 22.08 22.32 -8.58
C THR A 46 21.26 21.70 -7.45
N PHE A 47 21.76 21.75 -6.23
CA PHE A 47 21.02 21.32 -5.04
C PHE A 47 19.67 22.02 -4.91
N HIS A 48 19.63 23.35 -5.04
CA HIS A 48 18.35 24.09 -4.96
C HIS A 48 17.38 23.71 -6.09
N LYS A 49 17.87 23.45 -7.30
CA LYS A 49 17.04 22.95 -8.40
C LYS A 49 16.46 21.56 -8.09
N TRP A 50 17.29 20.67 -7.57
CA TRP A 50 16.85 19.32 -7.22
C TRP A 50 15.85 19.35 -6.05
N ARG A 51 16.09 20.21 -5.06
CA ARG A 51 15.17 20.40 -3.94
C ARG A 51 13.79 20.79 -4.41
N ILE A 52 13.67 21.85 -5.21
CA ILE A 52 12.38 22.33 -5.75
C ILE A 52 11.70 21.23 -6.57
N ALA A 53 12.42 20.57 -7.46
CA ALA A 53 11.87 19.51 -8.28
C ALA A 53 11.42 18.28 -7.44
N ALA A 54 12.19 17.94 -6.40
CA ALA A 54 11.81 16.87 -5.46
C ALA A 54 10.56 17.23 -4.65
N GLU A 55 10.44 18.49 -4.20
CA GLU A 55 9.24 19.01 -3.54
C GLU A 55 8.01 18.88 -4.44
N GLU A 56 8.11 19.27 -5.71
CA GLU A 56 7.02 19.16 -6.69
C GLU A 56 6.65 17.70 -7.00
N VAL A 57 7.65 16.84 -7.25
CA VAL A 57 7.43 15.45 -7.65
C VAL A 57 6.83 14.62 -6.51
N PHE A 58 7.35 14.80 -5.29
CA PHE A 58 6.95 13.99 -4.14
C PHE A 58 5.94 14.69 -3.21
N GLY A 59 5.59 15.95 -3.47
CA GLY A 59 4.69 16.75 -2.63
C GLY A 59 5.25 16.98 -1.23
N LEU A 60 6.59 17.03 -1.09
CA LEU A 60 7.27 17.24 0.17
C LEU A 60 7.59 18.73 0.36
N ILE A 61 7.88 19.10 1.61
CA ILE A 61 8.32 20.45 1.98
C ILE A 61 9.69 20.32 2.63
N ILE A 62 10.76 20.75 1.92
CA ILE A 62 12.12 20.73 2.42
C ILE A 62 12.50 22.14 2.90
N GLU A 63 12.50 22.34 4.19
CA GLU A 63 12.84 23.60 4.82
C GLU A 63 14.31 23.68 5.22
N CYS A 64 14.81 24.90 5.41
CA CYS A 64 16.15 25.19 5.87
C CYS A 64 16.09 25.99 7.18
N GLU A 65 16.55 25.40 8.27
CA GLU A 65 16.74 26.11 9.54
C GLU A 65 18.02 26.92 9.52
N ARG A 66 17.89 28.25 9.50
CA ARG A 66 19.05 29.17 9.40
C ARG A 66 19.80 29.32 10.73
N LYS A 67 19.10 29.15 11.86
CA LYS A 67 19.72 29.21 13.19
C LYS A 67 20.40 27.86 13.48
N GLY A 68 21.72 27.88 13.67
CA GLY A 68 22.49 26.68 14.03
C GLY A 68 23.20 25.99 12.87
N GLY A 69 23.28 26.58 11.65
CA GLY A 69 24.18 26.05 10.62
C GLY A 69 23.49 25.64 9.29
N TYR A 70 22.33 26.22 8.96
CA TYR A 70 21.65 25.94 7.68
C TYR A 70 21.32 24.47 7.44
N HIS A 71 20.65 23.83 8.42
CA HIS A 71 20.22 22.45 8.31
C HIS A 71 18.93 22.33 7.49
N TYR A 72 18.96 21.44 6.50
CA TYR A 72 17.78 21.06 5.72
C TYR A 72 17.06 19.88 6.38
N TYR A 73 15.73 19.91 6.35
CA TYR A 73 14.86 18.85 6.89
C TYR A 73 13.53 18.82 6.14
N ILE A 74 12.81 17.70 6.23
CA ILE A 74 11.49 17.55 5.62
C ILE A 74 10.43 17.93 6.66
N ALA A 75 9.76 19.08 6.44
CA ALA A 75 8.79 19.64 7.39
C ALA A 75 7.52 18.76 7.54
N ASN A 76 7.10 18.12 6.46
CA ASN A 76 5.98 17.18 6.45
C ASN A 76 6.46 15.70 6.39
N ALA A 77 7.52 15.36 7.13
CA ALA A 77 8.08 14.01 7.17
C ALA A 77 7.07 12.93 7.59
N ASP A 78 6.05 13.32 8.34
CA ASP A 78 4.94 12.43 8.72
C ASP A 78 4.19 11.85 7.51
N GLU A 79 4.21 12.52 6.37
CA GLU A 79 3.60 12.04 5.13
C GLU A 79 4.43 10.98 4.40
N ILE A 80 5.69 10.76 4.82
CA ILE A 80 6.57 9.67 4.35
C ILE A 80 6.42 8.43 5.25
N LYS A 81 5.56 8.45 6.26
CA LYS A 81 5.36 7.30 7.16
C LYS A 81 5.03 6.04 6.38
N SER A 82 5.43 4.91 6.96
CA SER A 82 5.13 3.58 6.44
C SER A 82 3.64 3.44 6.09
N GLY A 83 3.35 2.92 4.89
CA GLY A 83 1.99 2.73 4.38
C GLY A 83 1.42 3.93 3.60
N SER A 84 2.10 5.09 3.52
CA SER A 84 1.67 6.17 2.65
C SER A 84 2.02 5.90 1.18
N LEU A 85 1.24 6.46 0.25
CA LEU A 85 1.53 6.41 -1.19
C LEU A 85 2.93 6.98 -1.49
N ARG A 86 3.34 8.04 -0.80
CA ARG A 86 4.65 8.68 -0.94
C ARG A 86 5.79 7.75 -0.53
N SER A 87 5.67 7.11 0.64
CA SER A 87 6.63 6.10 1.10
C SER A 87 6.76 4.95 0.11
N TRP A 88 5.62 4.46 -0.40
CA TRP A 88 5.62 3.41 -1.40
C TRP A 88 6.30 3.83 -2.71
N LEU A 89 6.03 5.04 -3.22
CA LEU A 89 6.67 5.58 -4.42
C LEU A 89 8.19 5.73 -4.25
N LEU A 90 8.62 6.34 -3.14
CA LEU A 90 10.05 6.51 -2.84
C LEU A 90 10.75 5.16 -2.79
N ASN A 91 10.22 4.22 -2.02
CA ASN A 91 10.80 2.88 -1.90
C ASN A 91 10.84 2.14 -3.25
N THR A 92 9.77 2.22 -4.04
CA THR A 92 9.69 1.55 -5.35
C THR A 92 10.73 2.11 -6.33
N ILE A 93 10.88 3.44 -6.37
CA ILE A 93 11.86 4.08 -7.25
C ILE A 93 13.28 3.77 -6.77
N SER A 94 13.54 3.83 -5.46
CA SER A 94 14.82 3.52 -4.85
C SER A 94 15.27 2.10 -5.16
N VAL A 95 14.40 1.12 -4.93
CA VAL A 95 14.68 -0.30 -5.26
C VAL A 95 14.89 -0.48 -6.77
N SER A 96 14.05 0.13 -7.61
CA SER A 96 14.20 0.07 -9.06
C SER A 96 15.56 0.60 -9.52
N ASN A 97 16.07 1.67 -8.89
CA ASN A 97 17.37 2.24 -9.20
C ASN A 97 18.50 1.30 -8.81
N LEU A 98 18.45 0.75 -7.59
CA LEU A 98 19.44 -0.23 -7.14
C LEU A 98 19.50 -1.45 -8.08
N LEU A 99 18.36 -1.90 -8.61
CA LEU A 99 18.30 -3.01 -9.56
C LEU A 99 18.86 -2.65 -10.93
N ILE A 100 18.69 -1.39 -11.38
CA ILE A 100 19.18 -0.92 -12.66
C ILE A 100 20.70 -0.71 -12.61
N GLU A 101 21.22 -0.13 -11.52
CA GLU A 101 22.65 0.11 -11.31
C GLU A 101 23.43 -1.20 -11.19
N ASN A 102 22.82 -2.24 -10.61
CA ASN A 102 23.42 -3.54 -10.38
C ASN A 102 22.92 -4.61 -11.38
N GLN A 103 22.91 -4.31 -12.68
CA GLN A 103 22.42 -5.24 -13.71
C GLN A 103 23.13 -6.61 -13.74
N ASN A 104 24.40 -6.66 -13.34
CA ASN A 104 25.17 -7.89 -13.18
C ASN A 104 24.69 -8.78 -12.02
N MET A 105 23.81 -8.28 -11.15
CA MET A 105 23.25 -9.00 -10.02
C MET A 105 21.82 -9.52 -10.26
N LYS A 106 21.26 -9.35 -11.47
CA LYS A 106 19.88 -9.75 -11.80
C LYS A 106 19.55 -11.20 -11.46
N GLU A 107 20.50 -12.11 -11.67
CA GLU A 107 20.33 -13.53 -11.35
C GLU A 107 20.27 -13.83 -9.84
N ARG A 108 20.67 -12.87 -9.00
CA ARG A 108 20.65 -12.98 -7.52
C ARG A 108 19.41 -12.33 -6.91
N ILE A 109 18.62 -11.64 -7.70
CA ILE A 109 17.43 -10.92 -7.25
C ILE A 109 16.21 -11.65 -7.83
N ILE A 110 15.53 -12.36 -6.97
CA ILE A 110 14.36 -13.16 -7.35
C ILE A 110 13.11 -12.36 -6.99
N LEU A 111 12.30 -12.07 -7.99
CA LEU A 111 11.00 -11.41 -7.82
C LEU A 111 9.89 -12.42 -8.01
N GLU A 112 8.85 -12.27 -7.22
CA GLU A 112 7.64 -13.06 -7.37
C GLU A 112 6.83 -12.55 -8.58
N ASP A 113 6.46 -13.46 -9.49
CA ASP A 113 5.62 -13.09 -10.64
C ASP A 113 4.14 -13.14 -10.22
N ILE A 114 3.60 -11.97 -9.94
CA ILE A 114 2.20 -11.82 -9.51
C ILE A 114 1.43 -11.02 -10.56
N PRO A 115 0.31 -11.57 -11.08
CA PRO A 115 -0.59 -10.82 -11.95
C PRO A 115 -1.12 -9.58 -11.23
N SER A 116 -0.55 -8.42 -11.53
CA SER A 116 -0.85 -7.18 -10.82
C SER A 116 -1.96 -6.35 -11.44
N GLY A 117 -2.30 -6.61 -12.71
CA GLY A 117 -3.26 -5.79 -13.47
C GLY A 117 -2.71 -4.40 -13.85
N GLN A 118 -1.39 -4.21 -13.85
CA GLN A 118 -0.77 -2.91 -14.19
C GLN A 118 -1.10 -2.42 -15.58
N GLU A 119 -1.45 -3.31 -16.49
CA GLU A 119 -1.80 -3.00 -17.87
C GLU A 119 -2.88 -1.91 -17.99
N TYR A 120 -3.92 -1.98 -17.16
CA TYR A 120 -5.03 -1.02 -17.17
C TYR A 120 -4.87 0.14 -16.18
N LEU A 121 -3.84 0.11 -15.30
CA LEU A 121 -3.73 1.06 -14.20
C LEU A 121 -3.62 2.52 -14.68
N SER A 122 -2.81 2.77 -15.72
CA SER A 122 -2.64 4.12 -16.27
C SER A 122 -3.95 4.67 -16.84
N GLN A 123 -4.70 3.83 -17.57
CA GLN A 123 -5.99 4.21 -18.13
C GLN A 123 -7.03 4.48 -17.04
N ILE A 124 -7.05 3.66 -15.98
CA ILE A 124 -7.93 3.84 -14.82
C ILE A 124 -7.62 5.16 -14.11
N ILE A 125 -6.35 5.48 -13.89
CA ILE A 125 -5.93 6.74 -13.26
C ILE A 125 -6.38 7.95 -14.09
N GLU A 126 -6.25 7.88 -15.41
CA GLU A 126 -6.67 8.96 -16.31
C GLU A 126 -8.19 9.19 -16.27
N VAL A 127 -9.00 8.13 -16.32
CA VAL A 127 -10.46 8.27 -16.24
C VAL A 127 -10.92 8.75 -14.86
N MET A 128 -10.25 8.34 -13.75
CA MET A 128 -10.51 8.87 -12.42
C MET A 128 -10.22 10.36 -12.35
N LYS A 129 -9.09 10.82 -12.90
CA LYS A 129 -8.74 12.25 -12.95
C LYS A 129 -9.80 13.10 -13.64
N ASN A 130 -10.45 12.55 -14.66
CA ASN A 130 -11.49 13.23 -15.43
C ASN A 130 -12.92 12.95 -14.95
N ASN A 131 -13.08 12.16 -13.88
CA ASN A 131 -14.36 11.69 -13.35
C ASN A 131 -15.27 11.08 -14.42
N LEU A 132 -14.70 10.23 -15.29
CA LEU A 132 -15.43 9.56 -16.36
C LEU A 132 -15.94 8.20 -15.89
N VAL A 133 -17.19 7.92 -16.26
CA VAL A 133 -17.74 6.55 -16.16
C VAL A 133 -17.01 5.67 -17.16
N ILE A 134 -16.64 4.47 -16.75
CA ILE A 134 -16.00 3.49 -17.62
C ILE A 134 -16.91 2.28 -17.79
N ARG A 135 -16.84 1.69 -18.98
CA ARG A 135 -17.41 0.37 -19.28
C ARG A 135 -16.32 -0.66 -19.15
N ILE A 136 -16.50 -1.63 -18.26
CA ILE A 136 -15.54 -2.71 -18.06
C ILE A 136 -16.15 -4.04 -18.50
N THR A 137 -15.34 -4.88 -19.15
CA THR A 137 -15.63 -6.30 -19.34
C THR A 137 -14.86 -7.09 -18.30
N TYR A 138 -15.56 -7.76 -17.40
CA TYR A 138 -14.98 -8.38 -16.20
C TYR A 138 -15.25 -9.88 -16.15
N GLN A 139 -14.21 -10.68 -15.89
CA GLN A 139 -14.30 -12.12 -15.70
C GLN A 139 -14.27 -12.46 -14.19
N SER A 140 -15.41 -12.86 -13.66
CA SER A 140 -15.48 -13.39 -12.29
C SER A 140 -15.06 -14.86 -12.25
N TYR A 141 -14.35 -15.31 -11.21
CA TYR A 141 -14.04 -16.73 -11.03
C TYR A 141 -15.28 -17.60 -10.71
N TRP A 142 -16.40 -16.96 -10.38
CA TRP A 142 -17.64 -17.64 -10.04
C TRP A 142 -18.61 -17.77 -11.22
N ARG A 143 -18.24 -17.26 -12.40
CA ARG A 143 -19.08 -17.25 -13.60
C ARG A 143 -18.28 -17.72 -14.80
N GLU A 144 -18.89 -18.51 -15.62
CA GLU A 144 -18.27 -19.00 -16.87
C GLU A 144 -18.09 -17.88 -17.89
N ASN A 145 -19.05 -16.96 -17.97
CA ASN A 145 -19.03 -15.86 -18.94
C ASN A 145 -18.61 -14.55 -18.28
N SER A 146 -17.87 -13.74 -19.05
CA SER A 146 -17.59 -12.36 -18.69
C SER A 146 -18.84 -11.49 -18.76
N ASN A 147 -18.86 -10.40 -17.99
CA ASN A 147 -19.95 -9.43 -18.03
C ASN A 147 -19.39 -8.05 -18.34
N THR A 148 -20.14 -7.30 -19.16
CA THR A 148 -19.81 -5.92 -19.51
C THR A 148 -20.82 -4.98 -18.86
N PHE A 149 -20.34 -3.97 -18.13
CA PHE A 149 -21.18 -3.02 -17.41
C PHE A 149 -20.43 -1.71 -17.14
N ASP A 150 -21.22 -0.65 -16.91
CA ASP A 150 -20.70 0.68 -16.60
C ASP A 150 -20.42 0.80 -15.09
N VAL A 151 -19.31 1.45 -14.71
CA VAL A 151 -18.93 1.74 -13.32
C VAL A 151 -18.32 3.14 -13.17
N GLU A 152 -18.44 3.71 -11.99
CA GLU A 152 -17.82 4.96 -11.59
C GLU A 152 -16.56 4.66 -10.78
N PRO A 153 -15.35 4.87 -11.31
CA PRO A 153 -14.09 4.57 -10.63
C PRO A 153 -13.80 5.59 -9.53
N TYR A 154 -13.82 5.15 -8.28
CA TYR A 154 -13.61 6.00 -7.11
C TYR A 154 -12.18 5.98 -6.59
N GLY A 155 -11.48 4.85 -6.73
CA GLY A 155 -10.10 4.72 -6.26
C GLY A 155 -9.48 3.38 -6.60
N VAL A 156 -8.17 3.28 -6.38
CA VAL A 156 -7.42 2.02 -6.53
C VAL A 156 -6.72 1.67 -5.22
N LYS A 157 -6.66 0.37 -4.90
CA LYS A 157 -5.96 -0.16 -3.73
C LYS A 157 -4.99 -1.24 -4.18
N LEU A 158 -3.74 -1.16 -3.70
CA LEU A 158 -2.77 -2.24 -3.79
C LEU A 158 -2.91 -3.12 -2.54
N PHE A 159 -3.18 -4.41 -2.72
CA PHE A 159 -3.27 -5.36 -1.63
C PHE A 159 -2.64 -6.71 -2.05
N LYS A 160 -1.70 -7.22 -1.26
CA LYS A 160 -0.95 -8.46 -1.57
C LYS A 160 -0.44 -8.45 -3.02
N GLN A 161 0.21 -7.35 -3.42
CA GLN A 161 0.82 -7.09 -4.73
C GLN A 161 -0.15 -7.05 -5.93
N ARG A 162 -1.47 -7.10 -5.71
CA ARG A 162 -2.49 -6.97 -6.75
C ARG A 162 -3.22 -5.63 -6.63
N TRP A 163 -3.53 -5.03 -7.78
CA TRP A 163 -4.33 -3.82 -7.86
C TRP A 163 -5.82 -4.13 -7.89
N TYR A 164 -6.57 -3.37 -7.14
CA TYR A 164 -8.02 -3.46 -7.04
C TYR A 164 -8.64 -2.09 -7.29
N LEU A 165 -9.75 -2.08 -8.01
CA LEU A 165 -10.51 -0.89 -8.37
C LEU A 165 -11.75 -0.80 -7.47
N LEU A 166 -11.83 0.25 -6.66
CA LEU A 166 -13.03 0.62 -5.95
C LEU A 166 -13.94 1.42 -6.87
N VAL A 167 -15.16 0.97 -7.03
CA VAL A 167 -16.15 1.63 -7.88
C VAL A 167 -17.48 1.80 -7.16
N ARG A 168 -18.25 2.79 -7.58
CA ARG A 168 -19.70 2.76 -7.41
C ARG A 168 -20.31 2.12 -8.64
N ASN A 169 -21.09 1.07 -8.43
CA ASN A 169 -21.86 0.46 -9.50
C ASN A 169 -23.24 1.17 -9.57
N PRO A 170 -23.54 1.91 -10.64
CA PRO A 170 -24.77 2.70 -10.73
C PRO A 170 -26.05 1.85 -10.78
N TYR A 171 -25.95 0.63 -11.30
CA TYR A 171 -27.10 -0.29 -11.40
C TYR A 171 -27.53 -0.80 -10.02
N TYR A 172 -26.57 -1.22 -9.17
CA TYR A 172 -26.84 -1.70 -7.81
C TYR A 172 -26.85 -0.58 -6.77
N ASN A 173 -26.40 0.62 -7.14
CA ASN A 173 -26.17 1.75 -6.23
C ASN A 173 -25.30 1.38 -5.02
N LYS A 174 -24.30 0.54 -5.23
CA LYS A 174 -23.40 0.02 -4.17
C LYS A 174 -21.94 0.24 -4.54
N LEU A 175 -21.09 0.40 -3.53
CA LEU A 175 -19.66 0.33 -3.69
C LEU A 175 -19.22 -1.13 -3.85
N MET A 176 -18.35 -1.38 -4.80
CA MET A 176 -17.83 -2.70 -5.13
C MET A 176 -16.34 -2.63 -5.42
N VAL A 177 -15.63 -3.72 -5.17
CA VAL A 177 -14.20 -3.83 -5.42
C VAL A 177 -13.95 -4.89 -6.49
N TYR A 178 -13.24 -4.52 -7.54
CA TYR A 178 -12.89 -5.39 -8.65
C TYR A 178 -11.38 -5.55 -8.75
N ALA A 179 -10.89 -6.78 -8.89
CA ALA A 179 -9.48 -7.06 -9.16
C ALA A 179 -9.15 -6.65 -10.61
N ILE A 180 -8.15 -5.77 -10.79
CA ILE A 180 -7.83 -5.19 -12.11
C ILE A 180 -7.30 -6.26 -13.07
N ASP A 181 -6.58 -7.27 -12.58
CA ASP A 181 -6.08 -8.41 -13.36
C ASP A 181 -7.19 -9.32 -13.95
N ARG A 182 -8.45 -9.09 -13.58
CA ARG A 182 -9.62 -9.80 -14.14
C ARG A 182 -10.45 -8.95 -15.10
N ILE A 183 -10.00 -7.74 -15.37
CA ILE A 183 -10.59 -6.88 -16.37
C ILE A 183 -10.04 -7.32 -17.73
N LEU A 184 -10.92 -7.63 -18.67
CA LEU A 184 -10.56 -8.05 -20.01
C LEU A 184 -10.54 -6.87 -20.99
N ASP A 185 -11.34 -5.82 -20.71
CA ASP A 185 -11.41 -4.62 -21.55
C ASP A 185 -11.91 -3.43 -20.72
N ILE A 186 -11.44 -2.24 -21.05
CA ILE A 186 -11.88 -0.96 -20.48
C ILE A 186 -12.16 0.04 -21.59
N GLN A 187 -13.36 0.58 -21.60
CA GLN A 187 -13.77 1.62 -22.53
C GLN A 187 -14.22 2.87 -21.76
N PRO A 188 -13.51 3.98 -21.84
CA PRO A 188 -13.99 5.26 -21.32
C PRO A 188 -15.30 5.64 -22.00
N THR A 189 -16.25 6.19 -21.24
CA THR A 189 -17.48 6.75 -21.77
C THR A 189 -17.42 8.27 -21.76
N GLU A 190 -18.35 8.95 -22.44
CA GLU A 190 -18.47 10.41 -22.36
C GLU A 190 -19.20 10.87 -21.09
N LYS A 191 -19.77 9.94 -20.32
CA LYS A 191 -20.52 10.24 -19.10
C LYS A 191 -19.59 10.59 -17.96
N ARG A 192 -19.90 11.67 -17.25
CA ARG A 192 -19.20 12.06 -16.03
C ARG A 192 -20.02 11.71 -14.81
N PHE A 193 -19.34 11.32 -13.73
CA PHE A 193 -19.95 11.15 -12.42
C PHE A 193 -19.45 12.22 -11.44
N LYS A 194 -20.14 12.34 -10.32
CA LYS A 194 -19.69 13.17 -9.18
C LYS A 194 -19.48 12.26 -7.98
N MET A 195 -18.24 12.16 -7.56
CA MET A 195 -17.93 11.53 -6.28
C MET A 195 -18.47 12.42 -5.15
N PRO A 196 -19.09 11.85 -4.08
CA PRO A 196 -19.50 12.65 -2.93
C PRO A 196 -18.31 13.41 -2.34
N ILE A 197 -18.53 14.68 -1.96
CA ILE A 197 -17.45 15.59 -1.51
C ILE A 197 -16.71 15.03 -0.29
N ASP A 198 -17.43 14.38 0.62
CA ASP A 198 -16.89 13.87 1.88
C ASP A 198 -16.40 12.41 1.77
N PHE A 199 -16.49 11.80 0.59
CA PHE A 199 -16.06 10.43 0.39
C PHE A 199 -14.57 10.34 0.10
N LYS A 200 -13.85 9.61 0.94
CA LYS A 200 -12.45 9.26 0.73
C LYS A 200 -12.30 7.75 0.58
N PRO A 201 -11.69 7.27 -0.51
CA PRO A 201 -11.44 5.84 -0.70
C PRO A 201 -10.63 5.20 0.44
N SER A 202 -9.72 5.96 1.08
CA SER A 202 -8.99 5.51 2.28
C SER A 202 -9.95 5.12 3.39
N ASP A 203 -10.85 6.03 3.76
CA ASP A 203 -11.78 5.85 4.88
C ASP A 203 -12.72 4.66 4.65
N PHE A 204 -13.05 4.37 3.37
CA PHE A 204 -13.82 3.18 3.02
C PHE A 204 -13.09 1.89 3.39
N PHE A 205 -11.77 1.84 3.19
CA PHE A 205 -10.98 0.65 3.49
C PHE A 205 -10.47 0.58 4.93
N ASP A 206 -10.53 1.67 5.68
CA ASP A 206 -9.99 1.75 7.05
C ASP A 206 -10.66 0.78 8.03
N ASN A 207 -11.86 0.33 7.72
CA ASN A 207 -12.59 -0.65 8.54
C ASN A 207 -12.33 -2.12 8.13
N TYR A 208 -11.53 -2.36 7.09
CA TYR A 208 -11.33 -3.70 6.53
C TYR A 208 -9.85 -4.07 6.48
N TYR A 209 -9.56 -5.33 6.75
CA TYR A 209 -8.21 -5.87 6.60
C TYR A 209 -7.69 -5.78 5.17
N GLY A 210 -8.50 -6.13 4.19
CA GLY A 210 -8.07 -6.25 2.80
C GLY A 210 -9.00 -5.55 1.80
N ILE A 211 -9.55 -6.35 0.90
CA ILE A 211 -10.32 -5.87 -0.27
C ILE A 211 -11.78 -6.34 -0.25
N ILE A 212 -12.11 -7.27 0.62
CA ILE A 212 -13.48 -7.72 0.80
C ILE A 212 -14.16 -6.77 1.78
N ALA A 213 -15.04 -5.95 1.23
CA ALA A 213 -15.77 -4.94 1.98
C ALA A 213 -17.27 -5.18 1.83
N ASN A 214 -17.94 -5.39 2.95
CA ASN A 214 -19.39 -5.45 3.03
C ASN A 214 -19.90 -4.21 3.77
N THR A 215 -20.53 -3.31 3.05
CA THR A 215 -21.04 -2.03 3.62
C THR A 215 -22.12 -2.21 4.69
N GLU A 216 -22.66 -3.40 4.85
CA GLU A 216 -23.62 -3.74 5.89
C GLU A 216 -22.93 -4.25 7.18
N SER A 217 -21.64 -4.62 7.09
CA SER A 217 -20.87 -5.08 8.25
C SER A 217 -20.51 -3.91 9.16
N LYS A 218 -20.48 -4.19 10.46
CA LYS A 218 -20.10 -3.23 11.49
C LYS A 218 -18.70 -3.55 12.01
N VAL A 219 -17.94 -2.49 12.29
CA VAL A 219 -16.66 -2.60 13.00
C VAL A 219 -16.89 -3.31 14.33
N GLN A 220 -16.07 -4.29 14.63
CA GLN A 220 -16.10 -5.06 15.84
C GLN A 220 -14.75 -5.08 16.51
N LYS A 221 -14.75 -5.18 17.81
CA LYS A 221 -13.59 -5.52 18.59
C LYS A 221 -13.24 -6.98 18.35
N VAL A 222 -12.04 -7.23 17.86
CA VAL A 222 -11.48 -8.56 17.68
C VAL A 222 -10.29 -8.72 18.63
N VAL A 223 -10.28 -9.76 19.44
CA VAL A 223 -9.19 -10.11 20.32
C VAL A 223 -8.57 -11.42 19.85
N LEU A 224 -7.27 -11.38 19.57
CA LEU A 224 -6.50 -12.51 19.12
C LEU A 224 -5.46 -12.88 20.18
N LYS A 225 -5.37 -14.16 20.54
CA LYS A 225 -4.27 -14.73 21.29
C LYS A 225 -3.30 -15.37 20.31
N LEU A 226 -2.04 -14.96 20.36
CA LEU A 226 -1.00 -15.48 19.49
C LEU A 226 0.14 -16.10 20.30
N SER A 227 0.76 -17.13 19.76
CA SER A 227 2.01 -17.66 20.30
C SER A 227 3.08 -16.57 20.34
N ALA A 228 4.08 -16.72 21.24
CA ALA A 228 5.17 -15.75 21.36
C ALA A 228 5.94 -15.55 20.04
N GLY A 229 6.07 -16.61 19.24
CA GLY A 229 6.69 -16.56 17.92
C GLY A 229 5.88 -15.71 16.94
N GLN A 230 4.60 -16.04 16.76
CA GLN A 230 3.71 -15.33 15.84
C GLN A 230 3.47 -13.87 16.24
N ALA A 231 3.45 -13.58 17.53
CA ALA A 231 3.34 -12.21 18.04
C ALA A 231 4.46 -11.28 17.53
N ASN A 232 5.69 -11.80 17.31
CA ASN A 232 6.78 -10.99 16.76
C ASN A 232 6.52 -10.57 15.31
N TYR A 233 5.92 -11.47 14.52
CA TYR A 233 5.53 -11.13 13.14
C TYR A 233 4.45 -10.04 13.12
N LEU A 234 3.44 -10.12 13.98
CA LEU A 234 2.40 -9.09 14.07
C LEU A 234 2.90 -7.74 14.56
N ARG A 235 3.94 -7.71 15.40
CA ARG A 235 4.61 -6.46 15.82
C ARG A 235 5.33 -5.80 14.65
N SER A 236 6.00 -6.60 13.82
CA SER A 236 6.76 -6.10 12.67
C SER A 236 5.87 -5.73 11.48
N LEU A 237 4.77 -6.46 11.29
CA LEU A 237 3.81 -6.26 10.21
C LEU A 237 2.38 -6.36 10.77
N PRO A 238 1.82 -5.27 11.29
CA PRO A 238 0.46 -5.24 11.81
C PRO A 238 -0.58 -5.62 10.76
N LEU A 239 -1.58 -6.41 11.15
CA LEU A 239 -2.69 -6.79 10.27
C LEU A 239 -3.59 -5.59 9.93
N HIS A 240 -3.71 -4.66 10.85
CA HIS A 240 -4.58 -3.51 10.71
C HIS A 240 -4.03 -2.32 11.50
N TRP A 241 -4.29 -1.10 11.06
CA TRP A 241 -3.82 0.11 11.72
C TRP A 241 -4.30 0.26 13.18
N SER A 242 -5.48 -0.33 13.51
CA SER A 242 -6.04 -0.31 14.87
C SER A 242 -5.45 -1.37 15.78
N GLN A 243 -4.49 -2.18 15.32
CA GLN A 243 -3.90 -3.25 16.11
C GLN A 243 -3.14 -2.70 17.32
N GLN A 244 -3.46 -3.22 18.50
CA GLN A 244 -2.78 -2.91 19.75
C GLN A 244 -2.46 -4.19 20.51
N GLU A 245 -1.24 -4.31 21.01
CA GLU A 245 -0.88 -5.39 21.94
C GLU A 245 -1.36 -5.00 23.33
N THR A 246 -2.33 -5.73 23.87
CA THR A 246 -2.96 -5.43 25.17
C THR A 246 -2.36 -6.23 26.31
N GLU A 247 -1.77 -7.39 26.02
CA GLU A 247 -1.11 -8.24 27.01
C GLU A 247 0.09 -8.94 26.37
N ARG A 248 1.19 -9.06 27.12
CA ARG A 248 2.38 -9.78 26.71
C ARG A 248 2.85 -10.71 27.81
N GLN A 249 2.86 -12.01 27.53
CA GLN A 249 3.37 -13.07 28.39
C GLN A 249 4.55 -13.79 27.73
N THR A 250 5.19 -14.69 28.46
CA THR A 250 6.32 -15.47 27.92
C THR A 250 5.92 -16.37 26.77
N GLU A 251 4.73 -16.97 26.83
CA GLU A 251 4.27 -17.97 25.87
C GLU A 251 3.29 -17.42 24.84
N TYR A 252 2.63 -16.30 25.13
CA TYR A 252 1.63 -15.69 24.25
C TYR A 252 1.55 -14.18 24.40
N SER A 253 0.88 -13.54 23.43
CA SER A 253 0.43 -12.14 23.53
C SER A 253 -1.04 -12.03 23.11
N LEU A 254 -1.74 -11.03 23.65
CA LEU A 254 -3.06 -10.64 23.21
C LEU A 254 -2.98 -9.38 22.38
N PHE A 255 -3.66 -9.42 21.23
CA PHE A 255 -3.82 -8.27 20.35
C PHE A 255 -5.28 -7.93 20.20
N GLU A 256 -5.59 -6.66 20.30
CA GLU A 256 -6.91 -6.10 20.05
C GLU A 256 -6.91 -5.33 18.73
N LEU A 257 -7.94 -5.56 17.91
CA LEU A 257 -8.16 -4.88 16.64
C LEU A 257 -9.62 -4.41 16.56
N HIS A 258 -9.85 -3.31 15.85
CA HIS A 258 -11.19 -2.78 15.57
C HIS A 258 -11.39 -2.75 14.05
N LEU A 259 -12.10 -3.75 13.52
CA LEU A 259 -12.32 -3.91 12.08
C LEU A 259 -13.58 -4.74 11.78
N CYS A 260 -13.97 -4.78 10.51
CA CYS A 260 -14.96 -5.72 10.00
C CYS A 260 -14.22 -7.02 9.61
N PRO A 261 -14.39 -8.13 10.36
CA PRO A 261 -13.63 -9.36 10.14
C PRO A 261 -14.20 -10.20 8.99
N GLU A 262 -14.10 -9.64 7.78
CA GLU A 262 -14.56 -10.25 6.54
C GLU A 262 -13.71 -11.45 6.12
N PHE A 263 -14.05 -12.06 5.00
CA PHE A 263 -13.49 -13.34 4.57
C PHE A 263 -11.96 -13.33 4.40
N ASP A 264 -11.40 -12.26 3.86
CA ASP A 264 -9.94 -12.12 3.68
C ASP A 264 -9.18 -12.04 5.00
N PHE A 265 -9.75 -11.38 6.02
CA PHE A 265 -9.22 -11.42 7.38
C PHE A 265 -9.30 -12.82 7.99
N GLN A 266 -10.43 -13.50 7.81
CA GLN A 266 -10.59 -14.87 8.29
C GLN A 266 -9.61 -15.85 7.61
N GLN A 267 -9.31 -15.65 6.33
CA GLN A 267 -8.28 -16.42 5.63
C GLN A 267 -6.89 -16.17 6.20
N GLU A 268 -6.57 -14.92 6.56
CA GLU A 268 -5.31 -14.58 7.21
C GLU A 268 -5.15 -15.29 8.55
N LEU A 269 -6.20 -15.30 9.37
CA LEU A 269 -6.19 -16.04 10.64
C LEU A 269 -5.97 -17.55 10.42
N LEU A 270 -6.63 -18.15 9.44
CA LEU A 270 -6.44 -19.56 9.12
C LEU A 270 -5.04 -19.88 8.59
N ALA A 271 -4.39 -18.94 7.93
CA ALA A 271 -3.02 -19.09 7.43
C ALA A 271 -1.97 -19.11 8.55
N MET A 272 -2.27 -18.56 9.72
CA MET A 272 -1.40 -18.62 10.90
C MET A 272 -1.47 -19.98 11.62
N GLY A 273 -2.41 -20.86 11.22
CA GLY A 273 -2.52 -22.21 11.77
C GLY A 273 -2.84 -22.25 13.26
N GLU A 274 -2.07 -23.02 14.01
CA GLU A 274 -2.25 -23.23 15.46
C GLU A 274 -1.71 -22.06 16.31
N ASP A 275 -0.98 -21.13 15.70
CA ASP A 275 -0.35 -20.00 16.39
C ASP A 275 -1.30 -18.86 16.71
N VAL A 276 -2.57 -18.93 16.25
CA VAL A 276 -3.59 -17.92 16.52
C VAL A 276 -4.88 -18.52 17.07
N GLU A 277 -5.40 -17.88 18.10
CA GLU A 277 -6.72 -18.19 18.66
C GLU A 277 -7.58 -16.94 18.72
N VAL A 278 -8.78 -16.98 18.14
CA VAL A 278 -9.78 -15.91 18.26
C VAL A 278 -10.43 -15.98 19.62
N MET A 279 -10.23 -14.94 20.46
CA MET A 279 -10.88 -14.83 21.77
C MET A 279 -12.23 -14.11 21.67
N GLU A 280 -12.27 -13.02 20.92
CA GLU A 280 -13.46 -12.21 20.65
C GLU A 280 -13.53 -11.80 19.17
N PRO A 281 -14.72 -11.58 18.59
CA PRO A 281 -16.03 -11.89 19.15
C PRO A 281 -16.35 -13.39 19.04
N PHE A 282 -17.27 -13.86 19.88
CA PHE A 282 -17.61 -15.30 19.96
C PHE A 282 -18.11 -15.89 18.63
N TRP A 283 -18.86 -15.13 17.84
CA TRP A 283 -19.34 -15.61 16.55
C TRP A 283 -18.17 -15.87 15.56
N LEU A 284 -17.16 -14.98 15.54
CA LEU A 284 -15.97 -15.17 14.69
C LEU A 284 -15.19 -16.40 15.12
N ARG A 285 -14.98 -16.56 16.45
CA ARG A 285 -14.36 -17.77 17.01
C ARG A 285 -15.09 -19.03 16.54
N LYS A 286 -16.42 -19.04 16.63
CA LYS A 286 -17.25 -20.17 16.21
C LYS A 286 -17.13 -20.43 14.70
N GLU A 287 -17.07 -19.39 13.89
CA GLU A 287 -16.93 -19.50 12.44
C GLU A 287 -15.56 -20.09 12.05
N ILE A 288 -14.47 -19.57 12.64
CA ILE A 288 -13.11 -20.11 12.44
C ILE A 288 -13.04 -21.58 12.89
N ALA A 289 -13.54 -21.90 14.08
CA ALA A 289 -13.59 -23.28 14.56
C ALA A 289 -14.36 -24.21 13.60
N GLY A 290 -15.46 -23.73 13.02
CA GLY A 290 -16.24 -24.45 12.01
C GLY A 290 -15.45 -24.72 10.72
N LYS A 291 -14.64 -23.74 10.27
CA LYS A 291 -13.76 -23.88 9.11
C LYS A 291 -12.66 -24.91 9.40
N ILE A 292 -12.01 -24.80 10.56
CA ILE A 292 -10.96 -25.75 11.01
C ILE A 292 -11.53 -27.18 11.06
N LYS A 293 -12.73 -27.36 11.61
CA LYS A 293 -13.38 -28.69 11.65
C LYS A 293 -13.63 -29.24 10.25
N ARG A 294 -14.08 -28.41 9.28
CA ARG A 294 -14.23 -28.85 7.89
C ARG A 294 -12.89 -29.17 7.22
N MET A 295 -11.83 -28.41 7.53
CA MET A 295 -10.47 -28.72 7.08
C MET A 295 -10.01 -30.05 7.65
N TRP A 296 -10.10 -30.23 8.96
CA TRP A 296 -9.75 -31.47 9.64
C TRP A 296 -10.45 -32.70 9.02
N ASN A 297 -11.74 -32.61 8.72
CA ASN A 297 -12.51 -33.69 8.12
C ASN A 297 -12.01 -34.09 6.72
N LYS A 298 -11.29 -33.20 5.99
CA LYS A 298 -10.69 -33.52 4.68
C LYS A 298 -9.37 -34.28 4.79
N TYR A 299 -8.69 -34.21 5.94
CA TYR A 299 -7.43 -34.89 6.21
C TYR A 299 -7.60 -36.10 7.13
N ARG A 300 -8.82 -36.37 7.52
CA ARG A 300 -9.15 -37.53 8.34
C ARG A 300 -9.34 -38.70 7.40
N GLU A 301 -8.52 -39.77 7.58
CA GLU A 301 -8.67 -41.08 6.95
C GLU A 301 -9.90 -41.83 7.49
#